data_bacd685fd6cf87d58634670031ae7c06
#
_entry.id   bacd685fd6cf87d58634670031ae7c06
#
_cell.length_a   1.000
_cell.length_b   1.000
_cell.length_c   1.000
_cell.angle_alpha   90.00
_cell.angle_beta   90.00
_cell.angle_gamma   90.00
#
_symmetry.space_group_name_H-M   'P 1'
#
loop_
_entity.id
_entity.type
_entity.pdbx_description
1 polymer ?
#
loop_
_entity_poly.entity_id
_entity_poly.type
_entity_poly.pdbx_seq_one_letter_code
_entity_poly.pdbx_strand_id
1 'polypeptide(L)'
;MNTQQQQRSLHLSLMPSVAETASESSGNTDWREAGLEEDAGLVLLLEALASPIRFRLLRLLAQEGGNLCVRELVERIPRSQPVVSHHLRLLLFAKLIGVKQQGTHNYYYILPDKLKEIRDALASVEHLLQQRREEQL
;
A
#
# COMPACT_ATOMS: atom_id res chain seq x y z
N MET A 1 18.13 2.93 -29.34
CA MET A 1 17.09 2.35 -28.48
C MET A 1 17.76 1.59 -27.37
N ASN A 2 17.45 1.97 -26.15
CA ASN A 2 18.24 1.60 -24.98
C ASN A 2 17.84 0.22 -24.44
N THR A 3 18.73 -0.74 -24.53
CA THR A 3 18.56 -2.15 -24.11
C THR A 3 18.18 -2.29 -22.64
N GLN A 4 18.48 -1.29 -21.80
CA GLN A 4 18.13 -1.27 -20.37
C GLN A 4 16.64 -1.00 -20.09
N GLN A 5 15.97 -0.31 -21.01
CA GLN A 5 14.54 0.02 -20.86
C GLN A 5 13.65 -1.18 -21.20
N GLN A 6 14.10 -2.03 -22.13
CA GLN A 6 13.43 -3.28 -22.48
C GLN A 6 13.54 -4.35 -21.38
N GLN A 7 14.68 -4.41 -20.68
CA GLN A 7 14.88 -5.36 -19.58
C GLN A 7 14.05 -5.03 -18.35
N ARG A 8 13.80 -3.73 -18.08
CA ARG A 8 12.92 -3.30 -16.97
C ARG A 8 11.46 -3.61 -17.22
N SER A 9 11.00 -3.52 -18.47
CA SER A 9 9.61 -3.88 -18.83
C SER A 9 9.36 -5.39 -18.74
N LEU A 10 10.34 -6.21 -19.05
CA LEU A 10 10.23 -7.68 -18.97
C LEU A 10 10.23 -8.19 -17.52
N HIS A 11 10.91 -7.50 -16.60
CA HIS A 11 10.95 -7.92 -15.19
C HIS A 11 9.62 -7.64 -14.46
N LEU A 12 8.88 -6.60 -14.85
CA LEU A 12 7.57 -6.28 -14.29
C LEU A 12 6.45 -7.20 -14.81
N SER A 13 6.63 -7.80 -16.01
CA SER A 13 5.69 -8.77 -16.59
C SER A 13 5.81 -10.18 -16.01
N LEU A 14 6.87 -10.48 -15.26
CA LEU A 14 7.15 -11.82 -14.73
C LEU A 14 6.78 -11.97 -13.25
N MET A 15 6.32 -10.91 -12.60
CA MET A 15 5.74 -11.06 -11.24
C MET A 15 4.26 -11.43 -11.39
N PRO A 16 3.86 -12.65 -11.02
CA PRO A 16 2.45 -12.99 -11.00
C PRO A 16 1.73 -12.05 -10.03
N SER A 17 0.65 -11.44 -10.49
CA SER A 17 -0.28 -10.74 -9.62
C SER A 17 -0.71 -11.70 -8.51
N VAL A 18 -0.73 -11.23 -7.27
CA VAL A 18 -1.17 -12.05 -6.12
C VAL A 18 -2.57 -12.64 -6.35
N ALA A 19 -3.36 -12.02 -7.22
CA ALA A 19 -4.67 -12.50 -7.65
C ALA A 19 -4.60 -13.74 -8.56
N GLU A 20 -3.51 -13.93 -9.33
CA GLU A 20 -3.37 -15.09 -10.23
C GLU A 20 -2.87 -16.36 -9.52
N THR A 21 -2.13 -16.19 -8.40
CA THR A 21 -1.67 -17.34 -7.61
C THR A 21 -2.79 -18.00 -6.79
N ALA A 22 -3.92 -17.34 -6.61
CA ALA A 22 -5.09 -17.91 -5.92
C ALA A 22 -5.92 -18.89 -6.77
N SER A 23 -5.71 -18.94 -8.10
CA SER A 23 -6.50 -19.75 -9.02
C SER A 23 -5.87 -21.08 -9.45
N GLU A 24 -4.61 -21.36 -9.11
CA GLU A 24 -3.88 -22.53 -9.63
C GLU A 24 -3.60 -23.65 -8.63
N SER A 25 -4.13 -23.64 -7.43
CA SER A 25 -3.97 -24.80 -6.54
C SER A 25 -5.24 -25.65 -6.44
N SER A 26 -5.39 -26.59 -7.35
CA SER A 26 -6.27 -27.74 -7.18
C SER A 26 -5.67 -28.78 -6.21
N GLY A 27 -4.97 -28.35 -5.20
CA GLY A 27 -4.54 -29.12 -4.06
C GLY A 27 -5.40 -28.69 -2.88
N ASN A 28 -6.26 -29.59 -2.42
CA ASN A 28 -7.23 -29.45 -1.35
C ASN A 28 -6.59 -29.15 0.02
N THR A 29 -5.82 -28.06 0.11
CA THR A 29 -5.43 -27.47 1.38
C THR A 29 -6.30 -26.24 1.51
N ASP A 30 -7.30 -26.32 2.36
CA ASP A 30 -8.14 -25.17 2.66
C ASP A 30 -7.25 -24.09 3.29
N TRP A 31 -6.76 -23.17 2.46
CA TRP A 31 -5.96 -22.02 2.88
C TRP A 31 -6.70 -21.17 3.93
N ARG A 32 -8.02 -21.33 4.04
CA ARG A 32 -8.87 -20.73 5.06
C ARG A 32 -8.55 -21.29 6.43
N GLU A 33 -8.29 -22.60 6.52
CA GLU A 33 -7.88 -23.24 7.76
C GLU A 33 -6.48 -22.82 8.23
N ALA A 34 -5.65 -22.30 7.34
CA ALA A 34 -4.30 -21.84 7.65
C ALA A 34 -4.21 -20.40 8.18
N GLY A 35 -5.35 -19.73 8.45
CA GLY A 35 -5.36 -18.34 8.92
C GLY A 35 -5.08 -17.29 7.84
N LEU A 36 -4.99 -17.70 6.57
CA LEU A 36 -4.66 -16.77 5.46
C LEU A 36 -5.76 -15.72 5.22
N GLU A 37 -7.00 -16.00 5.61
CA GLU A 37 -8.07 -15.01 5.53
C GLU A 37 -7.88 -13.84 6.49
N GLU A 38 -7.29 -14.09 7.65
CA GLU A 38 -7.00 -13.04 8.63
C GLU A 38 -6.00 -12.02 8.08
N ASP A 39 -5.07 -12.49 7.27
CA ASP A 39 -4.03 -11.64 6.67
C ASP A 39 -4.46 -10.99 5.36
N ALA A 40 -5.57 -11.41 4.74
CA ALA A 40 -6.00 -10.89 3.44
C ALA A 40 -6.25 -9.37 3.47
N GLY A 41 -6.86 -8.86 4.53
CA GLY A 41 -7.06 -7.43 4.73
C GLY A 41 -5.75 -6.66 4.86
N LEU A 42 -4.78 -7.21 5.59
CA LEU A 42 -3.45 -6.65 5.73
C LEU A 42 -2.70 -6.63 4.40
N VAL A 43 -2.78 -7.70 3.62
CA VAL A 43 -2.14 -7.80 2.30
C VAL A 43 -2.66 -6.71 1.37
N LEU A 44 -3.98 -6.46 1.33
CA LEU A 44 -4.57 -5.38 0.55
C LEU A 44 -4.05 -3.99 0.97
N LEU A 45 -3.84 -3.76 2.25
CA LEU A 45 -3.23 -2.51 2.76
C LEU A 45 -1.78 -2.38 2.30
N LEU A 46 -1.02 -3.45 2.38
CA LEU A 46 0.38 -3.47 1.92
C LEU A 46 0.48 -3.25 0.40
N GLU A 47 -0.41 -3.84 -0.37
CA GLU A 47 -0.50 -3.60 -1.83
C GLU A 47 -0.83 -2.14 -2.14
N ALA A 48 -1.72 -1.52 -1.38
CA ALA A 48 -2.02 -0.10 -1.54
C ALA A 48 -0.79 0.79 -1.28
N LEU A 49 0.10 0.38 -0.40
CA LEU A 49 1.36 1.07 -0.11
C LEU A 49 2.50 0.71 -1.06
N ALA A 50 2.43 -0.41 -1.76
CA ALA A 50 3.49 -0.93 -2.63
C ALA A 50 3.60 -0.17 -3.96
N SER A 51 3.61 1.16 -3.90
CA SER A 51 3.79 2.07 -5.02
C SER A 51 4.60 3.28 -4.56
N PRO A 52 5.69 3.63 -5.26
CA PRO A 52 6.48 4.80 -4.91
C PRO A 52 5.66 6.10 -4.85
N ILE A 53 4.72 6.26 -5.77
CA ILE A 53 3.86 7.45 -5.83
C ILE A 53 2.91 7.49 -4.62
N ARG A 54 2.24 6.38 -4.30
CA ARG A 54 1.33 6.32 -3.17
C ARG A 54 2.04 6.51 -1.84
N PHE A 55 3.18 5.88 -1.67
CA PHE A 55 3.99 6.07 -0.47
C PHE A 55 4.49 7.51 -0.33
N ARG A 56 4.91 8.12 -1.44
CA ARG A 56 5.30 9.54 -1.46
C ARG A 56 4.13 10.47 -1.10
N LEU A 57 2.93 10.20 -1.60
CA LEU A 57 1.71 10.94 -1.25
C LEU A 57 1.44 10.90 0.26
N LEU A 58 1.50 9.72 0.87
CA LEU A 58 1.33 9.57 2.31
C LEU A 58 2.37 10.37 3.10
N ARG A 59 3.64 10.30 2.70
CA ARG A 59 4.71 11.05 3.36
C ARG A 59 4.49 12.55 3.27
N LEU A 60 4.08 13.06 2.12
CA LEU A 60 3.76 14.48 1.94
C LEU A 60 2.62 14.91 2.85
N LEU A 61 1.53 14.15 2.87
CA LEU A 61 0.40 14.43 3.76
C LEU A 61 0.81 14.42 5.24
N ALA A 62 1.67 13.49 5.64
CA ALA A 62 2.17 13.43 7.00
C ALA A 62 3.07 14.62 7.36
N GLN A 63 3.98 15.01 6.46
CA GLN A 63 4.91 16.11 6.67
C GLN A 63 4.22 17.47 6.78
N GLU A 64 3.16 17.68 6.01
CA GLU A 64 2.41 18.93 5.99
C GLU A 64 1.26 18.98 7.03
N GLY A 65 1.15 17.95 7.87
CA GLY A 65 0.06 17.84 8.84
C GLY A 65 -1.31 17.54 8.24
N GLY A 66 -1.35 17.06 7.00
CA GLY A 66 -2.58 16.80 6.26
C GLY A 66 -3.16 18.05 5.56
N ASN A 67 -4.35 17.92 5.02
CA ASN A 67 -5.09 19.01 4.38
C ASN A 67 -4.40 19.64 3.15
N LEU A 68 -3.90 18.78 2.26
CA LEU A 68 -3.40 19.20 0.95
C LEU A 68 -4.45 18.90 -0.13
N CYS A 69 -4.64 19.85 -1.06
CA CYS A 69 -5.47 19.62 -2.24
C CYS A 69 -4.63 18.96 -3.37
N VAL A 70 -5.33 18.44 -4.39
CA VAL A 70 -4.66 17.78 -5.55
C VAL A 70 -3.63 18.69 -6.20
N ARG A 71 -3.94 19.98 -6.37
CA ARG A 71 -3.03 20.95 -6.98
C ARG A 71 -1.71 21.04 -6.23
N GLU A 72 -1.76 21.15 -4.91
CA GLU A 72 -0.56 21.23 -4.07
C GLU A 72 0.25 19.93 -4.13
N LEU A 73 -0.42 18.78 -4.23
CA LEU A 73 0.24 17.48 -4.37
C LEU A 73 0.92 17.32 -5.74
N VAL A 74 0.26 17.76 -6.81
CA VAL A 74 0.82 17.72 -8.17
C VAL A 74 2.06 18.60 -8.30
N GLU A 75 2.12 19.74 -7.62
CA GLU A 75 3.31 20.60 -7.59
C GLU A 75 4.55 19.91 -6.98
N ARG A 76 4.34 18.89 -6.12
CA ARG A 76 5.40 18.20 -5.38
C ARG A 76 5.71 16.78 -5.88
N ILE A 77 4.91 16.29 -6.80
CA ILE A 77 5.08 14.98 -7.41
C ILE A 77 5.20 15.14 -8.92
N PRO A 78 6.29 14.66 -9.54
CA PRO A 78 6.52 14.84 -10.98
C PRO A 78 5.62 13.92 -11.82
N ARG A 79 4.32 14.03 -11.67
CA ARG A 79 3.28 13.28 -12.40
C ARG A 79 2.12 14.21 -12.73
N SER A 80 1.36 13.85 -13.75
CA SER A 80 0.17 14.60 -14.15
C SER A 80 -0.94 14.52 -13.10
N GLN A 81 -1.84 15.48 -13.10
CA GLN A 81 -2.99 15.51 -12.20
C GLN A 81 -3.86 14.24 -12.31
N PRO A 82 -4.19 13.69 -13.51
CA PRO A 82 -4.94 12.45 -13.60
C PRO A 82 -4.24 11.26 -12.92
N VAL A 83 -2.94 11.17 -13.03
CA VAL A 83 -2.13 10.11 -12.37
C VAL A 83 -2.18 10.27 -10.86
N VAL A 84 -1.94 11.46 -10.34
CA VAL A 84 -2.01 11.74 -8.90
C VAL A 84 -3.42 11.47 -8.36
N SER A 85 -4.45 11.92 -9.05
CA SER A 85 -5.85 11.68 -8.68
C SER A 85 -6.20 10.19 -8.65
N HIS A 86 -5.67 9.41 -9.59
CA HIS A 86 -5.84 7.96 -9.59
C HIS A 86 -5.23 7.30 -8.34
N HIS A 87 -4.01 7.67 -7.99
CA HIS A 87 -3.35 7.13 -6.80
C HIS A 87 -4.04 7.57 -5.49
N LEU A 88 -4.55 8.79 -5.43
CA LEU A 88 -5.36 9.25 -4.30
C LEU A 88 -6.64 8.42 -4.13
N ARG A 89 -7.30 8.06 -5.22
CA ARG A 89 -8.49 7.19 -5.16
C ARG A 89 -8.17 5.80 -4.61
N LEU A 90 -7.02 5.22 -4.98
CA LEU A 90 -6.58 3.93 -4.45
C LEU A 90 -6.29 4.00 -2.94
N LEU A 91 -5.66 5.09 -2.49
CA LEU A 91 -5.42 5.33 -1.06
C LEU A 91 -6.73 5.56 -0.28
N LEU A 92 -7.70 6.28 -0.87
CA LEU A 92 -9.05 6.45 -0.29
C LEU A 92 -9.77 5.11 -0.17
N PHE A 93 -9.72 4.30 -1.20
CA PHE A 93 -10.35 2.97 -1.20
C PHE A 93 -9.77 2.07 -0.10
N ALA A 94 -8.47 2.12 0.10
CA ALA A 94 -7.79 1.40 1.18
C ALA A 94 -7.99 2.02 2.58
N LYS A 95 -8.70 3.13 2.69
CA LYS A 95 -8.92 3.88 3.94
C LYS A 95 -7.63 4.32 4.64
N LEU A 96 -6.58 4.56 3.86
CA LEU A 96 -5.32 5.12 4.34
C LEU A 96 -5.37 6.65 4.42
N ILE A 97 -6.21 7.26 3.61
CA ILE A 97 -6.47 8.71 3.60
C ILE A 97 -7.97 8.98 3.59
N GLY A 98 -8.34 10.15 4.06
CA GLY A 98 -9.67 10.72 3.93
C GLY A 98 -9.66 11.94 3.02
N VAL A 99 -10.84 12.41 2.64
CA VAL A 99 -11.04 13.61 1.86
C VAL A 99 -12.13 14.46 2.48
N LYS A 100 -11.90 15.77 2.50
CA LYS A 100 -12.86 16.76 2.99
C LYS A 100 -13.02 17.86 1.95
N GLN A 101 -14.26 18.14 1.57
CA GLN A 101 -14.56 19.24 0.68
C GLN A 101 -14.63 20.55 1.46
N GLN A 102 -13.91 21.55 0.99
CA GLN A 102 -13.98 22.94 1.48
C GLN A 102 -14.13 23.87 0.28
N GLY A 103 -15.29 24.49 0.14
CA GLY A 103 -15.61 25.28 -1.05
C GLY A 103 -15.60 24.41 -2.30
N THR A 104 -14.79 24.77 -3.29
CA THR A 104 -14.61 24.06 -4.56
C THR A 104 -13.45 23.07 -4.56
N HIS A 105 -12.73 22.94 -3.45
CA HIS A 105 -11.54 22.12 -3.32
C HIS A 105 -11.74 20.93 -2.40
N ASN A 106 -11.11 19.81 -2.76
CA ASN A 106 -11.00 18.63 -1.93
C ASN A 106 -9.62 18.61 -1.27
N TYR A 107 -9.63 18.51 0.06
CA TYR A 107 -8.43 18.40 0.88
C TYR A 107 -8.28 16.98 1.40
N TYR A 108 -7.10 16.43 1.24
CA TYR A 108 -6.77 15.07 1.65
C TYR A 108 -5.99 15.08 2.96
N TYR A 109 -6.25 14.08 3.79
CA TYR A 109 -5.60 13.91 5.09
C TYR A 109 -5.40 12.44 5.41
N ILE A 110 -4.48 12.13 6.31
CA ILE A 110 -4.20 10.74 6.71
C ILE A 110 -5.24 10.25 7.70
N LEU A 111 -5.67 9.00 7.51
CA LEU A 111 -6.41 8.22 8.49
C LEU A 111 -5.41 7.29 9.19
N PRO A 112 -5.17 7.45 10.51
CA PRO A 112 -4.10 6.72 11.18
C PRO A 112 -4.42 5.25 11.46
N ASP A 113 -5.68 4.83 11.48
CA ASP A 113 -6.10 3.52 11.94
C ASP A 113 -5.51 2.37 11.13
N LYS A 114 -5.50 2.49 9.80
CA LYS A 114 -4.95 1.46 8.91
C LYS A 114 -3.43 1.38 8.94
N LEU A 115 -2.76 2.51 9.12
CA LEU A 115 -1.31 2.53 9.35
C LEU A 115 -0.94 1.86 10.67
N LYS A 116 -1.73 2.09 11.72
CA LYS A 116 -1.57 1.43 13.00
C LYS A 116 -1.75 -0.09 12.88
N GLU A 117 -2.75 -0.52 12.15
CA GLU A 117 -3.01 -1.94 11.86
C GLU A 117 -1.81 -2.62 11.18
N ILE A 118 -1.22 -1.99 10.18
CA ILE A 118 0.00 -2.47 9.51
C ILE A 118 1.17 -2.53 10.50
N ARG A 119 1.38 -1.47 11.26
CA ARG A 119 2.45 -1.42 12.27
C ARG A 119 2.32 -2.53 13.29
N ASP A 120 1.13 -2.74 13.83
CA ASP A 120 0.87 -3.73 14.87
C ASP A 120 1.06 -5.16 14.34
N ALA A 121 0.67 -5.41 13.09
CA ALA A 121 0.89 -6.70 12.43
C ALA A 121 2.39 -7.01 12.25
N LEU A 122 3.18 -6.03 11.81
CA LEU A 122 4.63 -6.18 11.67
C LEU A 122 5.32 -6.33 13.03
N ALA A 123 4.88 -5.58 14.03
CA ALA A 123 5.39 -5.70 15.40
C ALA A 123 5.10 -7.10 16.01
N SER A 124 3.97 -7.70 15.68
CA SER A 124 3.64 -9.07 16.08
C SER A 124 4.64 -10.08 15.55
N VAL A 125 5.02 -9.98 14.28
CA VAL A 125 6.05 -10.84 13.68
C VAL A 125 7.41 -10.64 14.37
N GLU A 126 7.79 -9.41 14.62
CA GLU A 126 9.03 -9.07 15.33
C GLU A 126 9.07 -9.67 16.74
N HIS A 127 7.96 -9.58 17.47
CA HIS A 127 7.84 -10.14 18.81
C HIS A 127 8.02 -11.67 18.83
N LEU A 128 7.43 -12.38 17.86
CA LEU A 128 7.62 -13.82 17.72
C LEU A 128 9.09 -14.21 17.48
N LEU A 129 9.82 -13.40 16.70
CA LEU A 129 11.24 -13.63 16.48
C LEU A 129 12.07 -13.43 17.77
N GLN A 130 11.72 -12.45 18.60
CA GLN A 130 12.39 -12.21 19.90
C GLN A 130 12.15 -13.35 20.87
N GLN A 131 10.92 -13.83 21.01
CA GLN A 131 10.60 -14.98 21.87
C GLN A 131 11.41 -16.21 21.49
N ARG A 132 11.53 -16.52 20.18
CA ARG A 132 12.34 -17.65 19.70
C ARG A 132 13.82 -17.54 20.07
N ARG A 133 14.37 -16.34 20.07
CA ARG A 133 15.78 -16.12 20.47
C ARG A 133 15.99 -16.39 21.95
N GLU A 134 15.06 -15.97 22.79
CA GLU A 134 15.12 -16.17 24.24
C GLU A 134 15.01 -17.66 24.61
N GLU A 135 14.17 -18.44 23.91
CA GLU A 135 14.02 -19.88 24.09
C GLU A 135 15.28 -20.68 23.69
N GLN A 136 16.15 -20.14 22.83
CA GLN A 136 17.38 -20.78 22.35
C GLN A 136 18.62 -20.47 23.21
N LEU A 137 18.50 -19.59 24.15
CA LEU A 137 19.56 -19.26 25.12
C LEU A 137 19.46 -20.15 26.35
#